data_b9642d72cce9398d3f6728adabb3b7b3
#
_entry.id   b9642d72cce9398d3f6728adabb3b7b3
#
_cell.length_a   1.000
_cell.length_b   1.000
_cell.length_c   1.000
_cell.angle_alpha   90.00
_cell.angle_beta   90.00
_cell.angle_gamma   90.00
#
_symmetry.space_group_name_H-M   'P 1'
#
loop_
_entity.id
_entity.type
_entity.pdbx_description
1 polymer ?
#
loop_
_entity_poly.entity_id
_entity_poly.type
_entity_poly.pdbx_seq_one_letter_code
_entity_poly.pdbx_strand_id
1 'polypeptide(L)'
;MKRLLFILLSMMSVSAALRAGNEIRTTDPQKLPATAREFIATHFPDTRIALIKIDREGGRTDSYDVLLENGSDLEFDRRGQWTEIDAERTTVPQSIIPLRIADYLKRNYPDRPVVKIDR
;
A
#
# COMPACT_ATOMS: atom_id res chain seq x y z
N MET A 1 -24.43 12.62 38.76
CA MET A 1 -24.16 13.28 37.49
C MET A 1 -22.73 13.05 37.00
N LYS A 2 -21.70 13.22 37.84
CA LYS A 2 -20.30 13.00 37.44
C LYS A 2 -20.01 11.54 37.02
N ARG A 3 -20.64 10.54 37.62
CA ARG A 3 -20.47 9.12 37.30
C ARG A 3 -21.06 8.74 35.95
N LEU A 4 -22.15 9.37 35.52
CA LEU A 4 -22.77 9.13 34.21
C LEU A 4 -21.90 9.69 33.06
N LEU A 5 -21.23 10.82 33.29
CA LEU A 5 -20.32 11.41 32.31
C LEU A 5 -19.09 10.53 32.08
N PHE A 6 -18.55 9.90 33.13
CA PHE A 6 -17.44 8.97 33.05
C PHE A 6 -17.77 7.69 32.24
N ILE A 7 -19.00 7.20 32.43
CA ILE A 7 -19.47 6.00 31.70
C ILE A 7 -19.64 6.28 30.20
N LEU A 8 -20.15 7.47 29.86
CA LEU A 8 -20.31 7.91 28.47
C LEU A 8 -18.94 8.06 27.75
N LEU A 9 -17.97 8.63 28.44
CA LEU A 9 -16.62 8.80 27.91
C LEU A 9 -15.92 7.45 27.69
N SER A 10 -16.14 6.50 28.60
CA SER A 10 -15.63 5.15 28.47
C SER A 10 -16.21 4.40 27.28
N MET A 11 -17.49 4.58 26.99
CA MET A 11 -18.15 3.95 25.83
C MET A 11 -17.67 4.54 24.51
N MET A 12 -17.34 5.82 24.43
CA MET A 12 -16.78 6.44 23.24
C MET A 12 -15.36 5.92 22.93
N SER A 13 -14.57 5.65 23.97
CA SER A 13 -13.23 5.08 23.82
C SER A 13 -13.24 3.66 23.25
N VAL A 14 -14.23 2.85 23.66
CA VAL A 14 -14.41 1.49 23.17
C VAL A 14 -14.80 1.48 21.69
N SER A 15 -15.65 2.41 21.26
CA SER A 15 -16.07 2.52 19.85
C SER A 15 -14.90 2.92 18.93
N ALA A 16 -14.01 3.78 19.37
CA ALA A 16 -12.83 4.17 18.62
C ALA A 16 -11.83 3.01 18.47
N ALA A 17 -11.65 2.20 19.53
CA ALA A 17 -10.80 1.02 19.50
C ALA A 17 -11.30 -0.06 18.53
N LEU A 18 -12.62 -0.24 18.42
CA LEU A 18 -13.22 -1.20 17.48
C LEU A 18 -13.03 -0.80 16.02
N ARG A 19 -13.01 0.49 15.70
CA ARG A 19 -12.75 0.99 14.34
C ARG A 19 -11.30 0.79 13.90
N ALA A 20 -10.35 0.89 14.83
CA ALA A 20 -8.93 0.66 14.55
C ALA A 20 -8.58 -0.81 14.31
N GLY A 21 -9.50 -1.77 14.64
CA GLY A 21 -9.27 -3.20 14.53
C GLY A 21 -9.30 -3.78 13.12
N ASN A 22 -9.71 -3.00 12.10
CA ASN A 22 -9.83 -3.47 10.72
C ASN A 22 -8.55 -3.25 9.89
N GLU A 23 -7.60 -2.51 10.39
CA GLU A 23 -6.33 -2.22 9.74
C GLU A 23 -5.18 -2.58 10.68
N ILE A 24 -4.24 -3.35 10.18
CA ILE A 24 -3.01 -3.67 10.89
C ILE A 24 -1.88 -2.87 10.26
N ARG A 25 -1.07 -2.22 11.07
CA ARG A 25 0.12 -1.49 10.64
C ARG A 25 1.36 -2.19 11.15
N THR A 26 2.32 -2.41 10.28
CA THR A 26 3.57 -3.09 10.60
C THR A 26 4.70 -2.59 9.70
N THR A 27 5.93 -2.79 10.12
CA THR A 27 7.12 -2.58 9.29
C THR A 27 7.81 -3.90 8.94
N ASP A 28 7.25 -5.03 9.37
CA ASP A 28 7.81 -6.36 9.17
C ASP A 28 7.50 -6.90 7.78
N PRO A 29 8.49 -7.04 6.88
CA PRO A 29 8.26 -7.55 5.53
C PRO A 29 7.73 -8.99 5.51
N GLN A 30 7.95 -9.76 6.57
CA GLN A 30 7.47 -11.14 6.67
C GLN A 30 5.95 -11.23 6.74
N LYS A 31 5.28 -10.12 7.04
CA LYS A 31 3.82 -10.04 7.03
C LYS A 31 3.24 -9.94 5.62
N LEU A 32 4.07 -9.65 4.61
CA LEU A 32 3.65 -9.64 3.22
C LEU A 32 3.74 -11.05 2.61
N PRO A 33 2.87 -11.38 1.65
CA PRO A 33 3.06 -12.58 0.84
C PRO A 33 4.43 -12.57 0.13
N ALA A 34 5.01 -13.76 -0.07
CA ALA A 34 6.30 -13.89 -0.75
C ALA A 34 6.31 -13.22 -2.13
N THR A 35 5.22 -13.32 -2.89
CA THR A 35 5.06 -12.69 -4.20
C THR A 35 5.24 -11.18 -4.13
N ALA A 36 4.63 -10.53 -3.13
CA ALA A 36 4.77 -9.09 -2.93
C ALA A 36 6.20 -8.71 -2.52
N ARG A 37 6.84 -9.49 -1.64
CA ARG A 37 8.23 -9.25 -1.25
C ARG A 37 9.18 -9.35 -2.42
N GLU A 38 9.03 -10.37 -3.26
CA GLU A 38 9.83 -10.57 -4.47
C GLU A 38 9.64 -9.42 -5.46
N PHE A 39 8.41 -8.98 -5.65
CA PHE A 39 8.10 -7.85 -6.50
C PHE A 39 8.83 -6.58 -6.05
N ILE A 40 8.77 -6.28 -4.76
CA ILE A 40 9.44 -5.09 -4.20
C ILE A 40 10.96 -5.21 -4.35
N ALA A 41 11.53 -6.36 -4.05
CA ALA A 41 12.97 -6.59 -4.19
C ALA A 41 13.45 -6.47 -5.63
N THR A 42 12.64 -6.91 -6.58
CA THR A 42 12.99 -6.89 -8.01
C THR A 42 12.88 -5.49 -8.61
N HIS A 43 11.81 -4.78 -8.30
CA HIS A 43 11.47 -3.51 -8.97
C HIS A 43 11.85 -2.27 -8.18
N PHE A 44 12.06 -2.40 -6.87
CA PHE A 44 12.42 -1.28 -5.98
C PHE A 44 13.62 -1.64 -5.10
N PRO A 45 14.77 -2.04 -5.71
CA PRO A 45 15.92 -2.53 -4.93
C PRO A 45 16.63 -1.43 -4.12
N ASP A 46 16.44 -0.16 -4.49
CA ASP A 46 17.17 0.97 -3.91
C ASP A 46 16.42 1.69 -2.80
N THR A 47 15.26 1.18 -2.39
CA THR A 47 14.46 1.77 -1.34
C THR A 47 14.00 0.72 -0.34
N ARG A 48 13.57 1.17 0.82
CA ARG A 48 13.10 0.30 1.92
C ARG A 48 11.61 0.50 2.16
N ILE A 49 11.00 -0.50 2.80
CA ILE A 49 9.62 -0.42 3.27
C ILE A 49 9.59 0.49 4.50
N ALA A 50 8.79 1.56 4.42
CA ALA A 50 8.56 2.47 5.54
C ALA A 50 7.37 2.03 6.39
N LEU A 51 6.30 1.51 5.76
CA LEU A 51 5.08 1.09 6.45
C LEU A 51 4.31 0.10 5.58
N ILE A 52 3.72 -0.89 6.24
CA ILE A 52 2.78 -1.83 5.61
C ILE A 52 1.45 -1.68 6.34
N LYS A 53 0.39 -1.41 5.58
CA LYS A 53 -0.98 -1.42 6.07
C LYS A 53 -1.67 -2.66 5.52
N ILE A 54 -2.17 -3.48 6.43
CA ILE A 54 -2.90 -4.69 6.08
C ILE A 54 -4.37 -4.43 6.31
N ASP A 55 -5.13 -4.37 5.24
CA ASP A 55 -6.57 -4.17 5.29
C ASP A 55 -7.27 -5.50 5.46
N ARG A 56 -8.17 -5.58 6.44
CA ARG A 56 -8.88 -6.80 6.78
C ARG A 56 -10.38 -6.57 6.76
N GLU A 57 -11.08 -7.48 6.12
CA GLU A 57 -12.54 -7.52 6.08
C GLU A 57 -13.03 -8.88 6.52
N GLY A 58 -14.01 -8.91 7.44
CA GLY A 58 -14.61 -10.14 7.90
C GLY A 58 -13.62 -11.14 8.50
N GLY A 59 -12.59 -10.64 9.19
CA GLY A 59 -11.58 -11.49 9.84
C GLY A 59 -10.49 -12.03 8.92
N ARG A 60 -10.48 -11.65 7.65
CA ARG A 60 -9.43 -12.08 6.70
C ARG A 60 -8.83 -10.89 5.98
N THR A 61 -7.60 -11.08 5.48
CA THR A 61 -6.89 -10.05 4.74
C THR A 61 -7.55 -9.82 3.39
N ASP A 62 -7.81 -8.54 3.07
CA ASP A 62 -8.34 -8.09 1.80
C ASP A 62 -7.23 -7.57 0.87
N SER A 63 -6.39 -6.68 1.39
CA SER A 63 -5.31 -6.07 0.61
C SER A 63 -4.15 -5.64 1.49
N TYR A 64 -3.04 -5.31 0.84
CA TYR A 64 -1.84 -4.76 1.47
C TYR A 64 -1.50 -3.44 0.79
N ASP A 65 -1.19 -2.44 1.59
CA ASP A 65 -0.73 -1.13 1.13
C ASP A 65 0.67 -0.90 1.69
N VAL A 66 1.66 -0.77 0.80
CA VAL A 66 3.07 -0.66 1.18
C VAL A 66 3.60 0.71 0.80
N LEU A 67 3.97 1.49 1.81
CA LEU A 67 4.65 2.76 1.62
C LEU A 67 6.16 2.53 1.66
N LEU A 68 6.86 2.96 0.61
CA LEU A 68 8.32 2.91 0.53
C LEU A 68 8.94 4.23 1.01
N GLU A 69 10.19 4.18 1.45
CA GLU A 69 10.90 5.37 1.91
C GLU A 69 11.07 6.45 0.84
N ASN A 70 11.08 6.06 -0.45
CA ASN A 70 11.13 7.00 -1.57
C ASN A 70 9.79 7.71 -1.85
N GLY A 71 8.75 7.42 -1.08
CA GLY A 71 7.41 7.99 -1.22
C GLY A 71 6.46 7.20 -2.10
N SER A 72 6.93 6.14 -2.75
CA SER A 72 6.08 5.29 -3.58
C SER A 72 5.09 4.50 -2.72
N ASP A 73 3.87 4.42 -3.19
CA ASP A 73 2.78 3.68 -2.56
C ASP A 73 2.37 2.50 -3.45
N LEU A 74 2.50 1.29 -2.92
CA LEU A 74 2.25 0.05 -3.66
C LEU A 74 1.06 -0.67 -3.05
N GLU A 75 0.09 -1.00 -3.86
CA GLU A 75 -1.07 -1.79 -3.42
C GLU A 75 -1.02 -3.20 -3.99
N PHE A 76 -1.25 -4.18 -3.14
CA PHE A 76 -1.28 -5.61 -3.48
C PHE A 76 -2.58 -6.23 -3.04
N ASP A 77 -3.08 -7.19 -3.82
CA ASP A 77 -4.20 -8.01 -3.39
C ASP A 77 -3.77 -9.03 -2.31
N ARG A 78 -4.71 -9.81 -1.81
CA ARG A 78 -4.44 -10.81 -0.76
C ARG A 78 -3.44 -11.89 -1.18
N ARG A 79 -3.21 -12.09 -2.48
CA ARG A 79 -2.27 -13.06 -3.02
C ARG A 79 -0.87 -12.48 -3.22
N GLY A 80 -0.72 -11.18 -3.01
CA GLY A 80 0.54 -10.48 -3.23
C GLY A 80 0.77 -10.01 -4.67
N GLN A 81 -0.28 -10.03 -5.51
CA GLN A 81 -0.22 -9.45 -6.86
C GLN A 81 -0.47 -7.95 -6.77
N TRP A 82 0.37 -7.14 -7.43
CA TRP A 82 0.18 -5.70 -7.38
C TRP A 82 -1.09 -5.28 -8.15
N THR A 83 -1.78 -4.30 -7.62
CA THR A 83 -2.99 -3.71 -8.22
C THR A 83 -2.80 -2.25 -8.56
N GLU A 84 -1.98 -1.53 -7.81
CA GLU A 84 -1.70 -0.13 -8.04
C GLU A 84 -0.28 0.21 -7.60
N ILE A 85 0.41 1.01 -8.42
CA ILE A 85 1.72 1.58 -8.11
C ILE A 85 1.60 3.09 -8.29
N ASP A 86 1.74 3.84 -7.22
CA ASP A 86 1.78 5.30 -7.25
C ASP A 86 3.18 5.76 -6.82
N ALA A 87 3.96 6.20 -7.79
CA ALA A 87 5.33 6.62 -7.52
C ALA A 87 5.43 8.03 -6.92
N GLU A 88 4.34 8.78 -6.94
CA GLU A 88 4.21 10.14 -6.40
C GLU A 88 5.33 11.11 -6.82
N ARG A 89 6.46 11.09 -6.11
CA ARG A 89 7.60 12.00 -6.34
C ARG A 89 8.65 11.46 -7.29
N THR A 90 8.57 10.20 -7.65
CA THR A 90 9.50 9.54 -8.56
C THR A 90 8.75 8.98 -9.75
N THR A 91 9.34 8.06 -10.48
CA THR A 91 8.72 7.44 -11.66
C THR A 91 8.50 5.96 -11.40
N VAL A 92 7.45 5.40 -12.02
CA VAL A 92 7.22 3.97 -12.03
C VAL A 92 8.39 3.30 -12.74
N PRO A 93 9.01 2.24 -12.14
CA PRO A 93 10.09 1.51 -12.78
C PRO A 93 9.70 0.99 -14.17
N GLN A 94 10.59 1.15 -15.14
CA GLN A 94 10.35 0.69 -16.52
C GLN A 94 10.04 -0.80 -16.59
N SER A 95 10.64 -1.59 -15.69
CA SER A 95 10.44 -3.03 -15.61
C SER A 95 9.00 -3.45 -15.30
N ILE A 96 8.19 -2.54 -14.74
CA ILE A 96 6.78 -2.80 -14.44
C ILE A 96 5.88 -2.46 -15.64
N ILE A 97 6.28 -1.51 -16.47
CA ILE A 97 5.47 -1.00 -17.57
C ILE A 97 5.51 -1.98 -18.73
N PRO A 98 4.37 -2.50 -19.21
CA PRO A 98 4.35 -3.36 -20.40
C PRO A 98 4.97 -2.68 -21.61
N LEU A 99 5.73 -3.41 -22.41
CA LEU A 99 6.46 -2.88 -23.56
C LEU A 99 5.58 -2.12 -24.54
N ARG A 100 4.38 -2.59 -24.79
CA ARG A 100 3.41 -1.90 -25.67
C ARG A 100 3.08 -0.51 -25.16
N ILE A 101 2.87 -0.38 -23.87
CA ILE A 101 2.53 0.91 -23.24
C ILE A 101 3.76 1.80 -23.23
N ALA A 102 4.92 1.26 -22.89
CA ALA A 102 6.18 2.00 -22.90
C ALA A 102 6.48 2.57 -24.29
N ASP A 103 6.32 1.77 -25.35
CA ASP A 103 6.54 2.18 -26.73
C ASP A 103 5.54 3.26 -27.17
N TYR A 104 4.29 3.11 -26.81
CA TYR A 104 3.25 4.10 -27.10
C TYR A 104 3.57 5.45 -26.43
N LEU A 105 3.95 5.43 -25.17
CA LEU A 105 4.27 6.64 -24.42
C LEU A 105 5.52 7.33 -24.96
N LYS A 106 6.53 6.55 -25.34
CA LYS A 106 7.76 7.08 -25.92
C LYS A 106 7.50 7.81 -27.25
N ARG A 107 6.58 7.30 -28.06
CA ARG A 107 6.22 7.92 -29.35
C ARG A 107 5.33 9.15 -29.20
N ASN A 108 4.38 9.13 -28.27
CA ASN A 108 3.35 10.15 -28.16
C ASN A 108 3.60 11.16 -27.03
N TYR A 109 4.30 10.75 -25.98
CA TYR A 109 4.57 11.56 -24.80
C TYR A 109 6.01 11.36 -24.30
N PRO A 110 7.03 11.65 -25.15
CA PRO A 110 8.43 11.28 -24.84
C PRO A 110 9.00 11.98 -23.60
N ASP A 111 8.48 13.15 -23.25
CA ASP A 111 9.00 13.97 -22.14
C ASP A 111 8.16 13.86 -20.86
N ARG A 112 7.19 12.94 -20.83
CA ARG A 112 6.32 12.76 -19.66
C ARG A 112 6.67 11.49 -18.89
N PRO A 113 7.02 11.62 -17.61
CA PRO A 113 7.26 10.44 -16.78
C PRO A 113 5.96 9.72 -16.43
N VAL A 114 6.05 8.40 -16.25
CA VAL A 114 4.94 7.62 -15.71
C VAL A 114 5.04 7.66 -14.19
N VAL A 115 4.03 8.19 -13.53
CA VAL A 115 4.02 8.34 -12.07
C VAL A 115 3.01 7.42 -11.38
N LYS A 116 2.10 6.84 -12.14
CA LYS A 116 1.08 5.94 -11.59
C LYS A 116 0.66 4.90 -12.63
N ILE A 117 0.44 3.67 -12.17
CA ILE A 117 -0.10 2.57 -12.97
C ILE A 117 -1.01 1.71 -12.10
N ASP A 118 -2.13 1.30 -12.65
CA ASP A 118 -3.07 0.38 -12.02
C ASP A 118 -3.54 -0.69 -13.01
N ARG A 119 -4.11 -1.79 -12.50
CA ARG A 119 -4.62 -2.88 -13.31
C ARG A 119 -5.82 -3.59 -12.66
#